data_494e583e38a6c0cee39988199629a509
#
_entry.id   494e583e38a6c0cee39988199629a509
#
_cell.length_a   1.000
_cell.length_b   1.000
_cell.length_c   1.000
_cell.angle_alpha   90.00
_cell.angle_beta   90.00
_cell.angle_gamma   90.00
#
_symmetry.space_group_name_H-M   'P 1'
#
loop_
_entity.id
_entity.type
_entity.pdbx_description
1 polymer ?
#
loop_
_entity_poly.entity_id
_entity_poly.type
_entity_poly.pdbx_seq_one_letter_code
_entity_poly.pdbx_strand_id
1 'polypeptide(L)'
;MLDRAPTTIAVVLTLACSFDGLLLVRASGGSNHQQALLQLEKKWLEAEDNPDILESILADDFIHVLPVGFVTKREQLDYLRSHPAPKREARHLEDLRVRVFGSAAVVNGVVAATGADGRARKTMFTDVFAYRGGKWQAVNAQELPGSGSL
;
A
#
# COMPACT_ATOMS: atom_id res chain seq x y z
N MET A 1 -33.15 -44.18 -68.39
CA MET A 1 -32.34 -42.97 -68.37
C MET A 1 -32.29 -42.56 -66.94
N LEU A 2 -31.21 -42.88 -66.24
CA LEU A 2 -31.01 -42.61 -64.85
C LEU A 2 -29.88 -41.58 -64.71
N ASP A 3 -30.26 -40.42 -64.27
CA ASP A 3 -29.33 -39.31 -64.09
C ASP A 3 -28.82 -39.38 -62.59
N ARG A 4 -27.53 -39.52 -62.45
CA ARG A 4 -26.87 -39.55 -61.14
C ARG A 4 -26.30 -38.16 -60.83
N ALA A 5 -26.82 -37.54 -59.84
CA ALA A 5 -26.21 -36.32 -59.25
C ALA A 5 -24.99 -36.64 -58.40
N PRO A 6 -23.92 -35.81 -58.41
CA PRO A 6 -22.75 -36.06 -57.58
C PRO A 6 -22.94 -35.51 -56.16
N THR A 7 -22.57 -36.38 -55.19
CA THR A 7 -22.54 -36.03 -53.75
C THR A 7 -21.31 -35.16 -53.45
N THR A 8 -21.53 -33.93 -53.08
CA THR A 8 -20.47 -33.03 -52.62
C THR A 8 -20.22 -33.27 -51.13
N ILE A 9 -19.03 -33.81 -50.82
CA ILE A 9 -18.56 -33.98 -49.43
C ILE A 9 -18.00 -32.61 -48.96
N ALA A 10 -18.69 -31.96 -48.04
CA ALA A 10 -18.18 -30.78 -47.38
C ALA A 10 -17.24 -31.21 -46.23
N VAL A 11 -15.95 -30.90 -46.39
CA VAL A 11 -14.95 -31.04 -45.32
C VAL A 11 -15.06 -29.82 -44.40
N VAL A 12 -15.62 -30.01 -43.21
CA VAL A 12 -15.62 -29.02 -42.15
C VAL A 12 -14.27 -29.04 -41.46
N LEU A 13 -13.44 -28.05 -41.74
CA LEU A 13 -12.17 -27.84 -41.04
C LEU A 13 -12.45 -27.12 -39.73
N THR A 14 -12.53 -27.80 -38.61
CA THR A 14 -12.61 -27.22 -37.26
C THR A 14 -11.25 -26.70 -36.86
N LEU A 15 -11.09 -25.40 -36.93
CA LEU A 15 -9.93 -24.70 -36.37
C LEU A 15 -10.10 -24.63 -34.81
N ALA A 16 -9.45 -25.56 -34.12
CA ALA A 16 -9.33 -25.48 -32.67
C ALA A 16 -8.30 -24.41 -32.31
N CYS A 17 -8.77 -23.20 -31.99
CA CYS A 17 -7.94 -22.19 -31.33
C CYS A 17 -7.76 -22.61 -29.86
N SER A 18 -6.61 -23.24 -29.59
CA SER A 18 -6.13 -23.46 -28.22
C SER A 18 -5.75 -22.09 -27.61
N PHE A 19 -6.66 -21.51 -26.84
CA PHE A 19 -6.38 -20.39 -25.96
C PHE A 19 -5.95 -20.93 -24.59
N ASP A 20 -4.82 -21.63 -24.54
CA ASP A 20 -4.15 -21.98 -23.29
C ASP A 20 -2.86 -21.17 -23.21
N GLY A 21 -2.78 -20.23 -22.30
CA GLY A 21 -1.48 -19.68 -21.94
C GLY A 21 -1.39 -18.22 -21.50
N LEU A 22 -2.47 -17.51 -21.19
CA LEU A 22 -2.30 -16.09 -20.83
C LEU A 22 -3.06 -15.60 -19.58
N LEU A 23 -3.39 -16.47 -18.64
CA LEU A 23 -4.19 -16.08 -17.45
C LEU A 23 -3.50 -16.32 -16.10
N LEU A 24 -2.22 -16.70 -16.03
CA LEU A 24 -1.56 -17.06 -14.76
C LEU A 24 -0.46 -16.09 -14.30
N VAL A 25 -0.18 -14.98 -15.00
CA VAL A 25 0.92 -14.06 -14.62
C VAL A 25 0.43 -12.82 -13.85
N ARG A 26 -0.86 -12.57 -13.72
CA ARG A 26 -1.39 -11.35 -13.06
C ARG A 26 -1.65 -11.46 -11.56
N ALA A 27 -1.67 -12.63 -10.96
CA ALA A 27 -2.01 -12.78 -9.53
C ALA A 27 -0.82 -12.65 -8.57
N SER A 28 0.42 -12.93 -9.01
CA SER A 28 1.59 -12.90 -8.12
C SER A 28 2.16 -11.50 -7.89
N GLY A 29 1.99 -10.57 -8.84
CA GLY A 29 2.50 -9.20 -8.68
C GLY A 29 1.74 -8.39 -7.62
N GLY A 30 0.42 -8.55 -7.54
CA GLY A 30 -0.41 -7.82 -6.57
C GLY A 30 -0.13 -8.23 -5.12
N SER A 31 0.07 -9.52 -4.86
CA SER A 31 0.38 -10.02 -3.51
C SER A 31 1.76 -9.56 -3.02
N ASN A 32 2.76 -9.51 -3.89
CA ASN A 32 4.10 -9.04 -3.54
C ASN A 32 4.11 -7.55 -3.20
N HIS A 33 3.39 -6.72 -3.96
CA HIS A 33 3.29 -5.28 -3.65
C HIS A 33 2.52 -5.03 -2.35
N GLN A 34 1.42 -5.74 -2.11
CA GLN A 34 0.68 -5.63 -0.86
C GLN A 34 1.55 -6.01 0.34
N GLN A 35 2.29 -7.10 0.24
CA GLN A 35 3.17 -7.55 1.32
C GLN A 35 4.33 -6.57 1.55
N ALA A 36 4.92 -6.00 0.49
CA ALA A 36 5.95 -4.98 0.61
C ALA A 36 5.43 -3.71 1.32
N LEU A 37 4.21 -3.29 1.03
CA LEU A 37 3.57 -2.14 1.68
C LEU A 37 3.27 -2.41 3.15
N LEU A 38 2.78 -3.61 3.51
CA LEU A 38 2.57 -3.99 4.91
C LEU A 38 3.89 -3.98 5.71
N GLN A 39 4.99 -4.44 5.12
CA GLN A 39 6.30 -4.37 5.75
C GLN A 39 6.80 -2.92 5.87
N LEU A 40 6.51 -2.08 4.89
CA LEU A 40 6.90 -0.68 4.89
C LEU A 40 6.17 0.09 6.00
N GLU A 41 4.86 -0.13 6.18
CA GLU A 41 4.07 0.43 7.28
C GLU A 41 4.62 0.02 8.65
N LYS A 42 4.93 -1.27 8.81
CA LYS A 42 5.53 -1.75 10.05
C LYS A 42 6.87 -1.09 10.33
N LYS A 43 7.74 -1.01 9.31
CA LYS A 43 9.03 -0.32 9.41
C LYS A 43 8.85 1.16 9.74
N TRP A 44 7.85 1.81 9.16
CA TRP A 44 7.54 3.23 9.44
C TRP A 44 7.14 3.41 10.89
N LEU A 45 6.18 2.62 11.42
CA LEU A 45 5.77 2.69 12.82
C LEU A 45 6.94 2.48 13.78
N GLU A 46 7.83 1.51 13.49
CA GLU A 46 9.00 1.20 14.31
C GLU A 46 10.05 2.33 14.29
N ALA A 47 10.11 3.09 13.21
CA ALA A 47 11.12 4.12 12.96
C ALA A 47 10.58 5.55 12.96
N GLU A 48 9.37 5.79 13.44
CA GLU A 48 8.67 7.08 13.33
C GLU A 48 9.41 8.26 14.00
N ASP A 49 10.30 7.98 14.95
CA ASP A 49 11.18 8.93 15.60
C ASP A 49 12.64 8.85 15.13
N ASN A 50 12.92 8.05 14.10
CA ASN A 50 14.24 7.91 13.51
C ASN A 50 14.30 8.59 12.13
N PRO A 51 14.81 9.85 12.04
CA PRO A 51 14.82 10.60 10.79
C PRO A 51 15.62 9.92 9.68
N ASP A 52 16.70 9.18 9.99
CA ASP A 52 17.55 8.54 8.99
C ASP A 52 16.84 7.35 8.31
N ILE A 53 16.00 6.62 9.07
CA ILE A 53 15.18 5.55 8.49
C ILE A 53 14.01 6.14 7.71
N LEU A 54 13.33 7.15 8.27
CA LEU A 54 12.23 7.83 7.61
C LEU A 54 12.64 8.47 6.28
N GLU A 55 13.86 8.98 6.16
CA GLU A 55 14.37 9.54 4.91
C GLU A 55 14.28 8.55 3.73
N SER A 56 14.43 7.26 4.01
CA SER A 56 14.30 6.19 2.99
C SER A 56 12.86 5.82 2.66
N ILE A 57 11.93 6.02 3.59
CA ILE A 57 10.50 5.68 3.47
C ILE A 57 9.74 6.80 2.76
N LEU A 58 10.00 8.05 3.13
CA LEU A 58 9.32 9.22 2.58
C LEU A 58 9.91 9.61 1.22
N ALA A 59 9.05 9.87 0.25
CA ALA A 59 9.44 10.43 -1.04
C ALA A 59 9.83 11.91 -0.88
N ASP A 60 10.60 12.47 -1.84
CA ASP A 60 11.03 13.86 -1.75
C ASP A 60 9.88 14.87 -1.85
N ASP A 61 8.78 14.45 -2.52
CA ASP A 61 7.52 15.19 -2.64
C ASP A 61 6.48 14.81 -1.56
N PHE A 62 6.89 14.16 -0.48
CA PHE A 62 6.00 13.76 0.62
C PHE A 62 5.36 14.95 1.33
N ILE A 63 4.07 14.81 1.63
CA ILE A 63 3.29 15.76 2.44
C ILE A 63 2.58 15.01 3.56
N HIS A 64 2.79 15.45 4.79
CA HIS A 64 2.01 15.01 5.94
C HIS A 64 0.89 16.02 6.21
N VAL A 65 -0.35 15.57 6.24
CA VAL A 65 -1.52 16.39 6.55
C VAL A 65 -1.81 16.28 8.04
N LEU A 66 -1.60 17.37 8.75
CA LEU A 66 -1.79 17.46 10.19
C LEU A 66 -2.85 18.53 10.52
N PRO A 67 -3.44 18.55 11.72
CA PRO A 67 -4.37 19.60 12.14
C PRO A 67 -3.78 21.01 12.07
N VAL A 68 -2.46 21.11 12.16
CA VAL A 68 -1.72 22.41 12.10
C VAL A 68 -1.38 22.82 10.66
N GLY A 69 -1.63 21.99 9.66
CA GLY A 69 -1.35 22.27 8.25
C GLY A 69 -0.59 21.14 7.54
N PHE A 70 0.09 21.53 6.47
CA PHE A 70 0.88 20.61 5.64
C PHE A 70 2.34 20.68 6.03
N VAL A 71 2.95 19.53 6.26
CA VAL A 71 4.36 19.37 6.62
C VAL A 71 5.06 18.57 5.55
N THR A 72 6.14 19.13 4.98
CA THR A 72 6.97 18.45 3.98
C THR A 72 7.89 17.41 4.63
N LYS A 73 8.43 16.49 3.84
CA LYS A 73 9.48 15.54 4.27
C LYS A 73 10.59 16.27 5.02
N ARG A 74 11.13 17.34 4.42
CA ARG A 74 12.24 18.09 5.01
C ARG A 74 11.88 18.67 6.38
N GLU A 75 10.74 19.33 6.50
CA GLU A 75 10.30 19.91 7.76
C GLU A 75 10.08 18.84 8.83
N GLN A 76 9.52 17.69 8.47
CA GLN A 76 9.33 16.58 9.40
C GLN A 76 10.67 16.02 9.89
N LEU A 77 11.63 15.76 8.99
CA LEU A 77 12.93 15.24 9.36
C LEU A 77 13.75 16.24 10.20
N ASP A 78 13.73 17.53 9.85
CA ASP A 78 14.40 18.59 10.59
C ASP A 78 13.82 18.75 12.00
N TYR A 79 12.48 18.66 12.12
CA TYR A 79 11.83 18.64 13.43
C TYR A 79 12.28 17.46 14.29
N LEU A 80 12.30 16.25 13.75
CA LEU A 80 12.72 15.05 14.48
C LEU A 80 14.18 15.11 14.90
N ARG A 81 15.06 15.67 14.06
CA ARG A 81 16.49 15.83 14.39
C ARG A 81 16.71 16.84 15.54
N SER A 82 15.89 17.88 15.60
CA SER A 82 15.98 18.93 16.61
C SER A 82 15.21 18.61 17.90
N HIS A 83 14.26 17.68 17.86
CA HIS A 83 13.39 17.31 18.98
C HIS A 83 13.40 15.78 19.16
N PRO A 84 14.48 15.21 19.72
CA PRO A 84 14.53 13.78 19.99
C PRO A 84 13.33 13.35 20.84
N ALA A 85 12.56 12.39 20.34
CA ALA A 85 11.35 11.95 21.03
C ALA A 85 11.71 11.22 22.35
N PRO A 86 10.94 11.41 23.43
CA PRO A 86 11.04 10.58 24.59
C PRO A 86 10.68 9.13 24.22
N LYS A 87 11.13 8.17 25.04
CA LYS A 87 10.81 6.76 24.82
C LYS A 87 9.30 6.60 24.64
N ARG A 88 8.90 6.11 23.46
CA ARG A 88 7.49 5.96 23.11
C ARG A 88 6.86 4.76 23.79
N GLU A 89 5.55 4.85 23.99
CA GLU A 89 4.69 3.76 24.40
C GLU A 89 4.71 2.65 23.35
N ALA A 90 4.48 1.40 23.78
CA ALA A 90 4.35 0.28 22.85
C ALA A 90 3.14 0.52 21.93
N ARG A 91 3.38 0.45 20.61
CA ARG A 91 2.36 0.64 19.58
C ARG A 91 2.36 -0.51 18.60
N HIS A 92 1.21 -0.77 18.02
CA HIS A 92 1.05 -1.78 16.97
C HIS A 92 0.00 -1.37 15.97
N LEU A 93 0.07 -1.98 14.79
CA LEU A 93 -0.87 -1.75 13.69
C LEU A 93 -2.04 -2.72 13.79
N GLU A 94 -3.24 -2.19 13.59
CA GLU A 94 -4.49 -2.95 13.51
C GLU A 94 -5.24 -2.61 12.22
N ASP A 95 -6.12 -3.50 11.76
CA ASP A 95 -7.08 -3.29 10.67
C ASP A 95 -6.48 -2.77 9.36
N LEU A 96 -5.27 -3.21 9.02
CA LEU A 96 -4.58 -2.78 7.80
C LEU A 96 -5.33 -3.19 6.53
N ARG A 97 -5.56 -2.23 5.64
CA ARG A 97 -6.19 -2.41 4.34
C ARG A 97 -5.32 -1.81 3.25
N VAL A 98 -4.67 -2.66 2.47
CA VAL A 98 -3.81 -2.26 1.36
C VAL A 98 -4.56 -2.39 0.04
N ARG A 99 -4.60 -1.32 -0.74
CA ARG A 99 -5.17 -1.27 -2.09
C ARG A 99 -4.11 -0.75 -3.06
N VAL A 100 -3.81 -1.53 -4.08
CA VAL A 100 -2.78 -1.20 -5.08
C VAL A 100 -3.44 -0.86 -6.41
N PHE A 101 -3.05 0.27 -7.01
CA PHE A 101 -3.56 0.82 -8.25
C PHE A 101 -2.39 1.10 -9.21
N GLY A 102 -1.84 0.05 -9.81
CA GLY A 102 -0.64 0.17 -10.65
C GLY A 102 0.58 0.63 -9.86
N SER A 103 1.08 1.83 -10.13
CA SER A 103 2.22 2.45 -9.42
C SER A 103 1.81 3.31 -8.22
N ALA A 104 0.54 3.32 -7.83
CA ALA A 104 0.05 3.98 -6.64
C ALA A 104 -0.59 2.96 -5.68
N ALA A 105 -0.56 3.24 -4.39
CA ALA A 105 -1.25 2.45 -3.39
C ALA A 105 -1.78 3.32 -2.27
N VAL A 106 -2.86 2.84 -1.63
CA VAL A 106 -3.43 3.45 -0.43
C VAL A 106 -3.46 2.40 0.66
N VAL A 107 -2.92 2.76 1.82
CA VAL A 107 -3.00 1.96 3.03
C VAL A 107 -3.83 2.70 4.06
N ASN A 108 -4.84 2.02 4.58
CA ASN A 108 -5.61 2.49 5.73
C ASN A 108 -5.35 1.56 6.90
N GLY A 109 -5.34 2.10 8.10
CA GLY A 109 -5.14 1.28 9.29
C GLY A 109 -5.40 2.06 10.56
N VAL A 110 -5.11 1.39 11.66
CA VAL A 110 -5.18 1.95 13.01
C VAL A 110 -3.85 1.71 13.70
N VAL A 111 -3.27 2.75 14.28
CA VAL A 111 -2.21 2.65 15.28
C VAL A 111 -2.87 2.56 16.66
N ALA A 112 -2.67 1.45 17.35
CA ALA A 112 -3.11 1.27 18.72
C ALA A 112 -1.93 1.39 19.68
N ALA A 113 -2.13 2.12 20.77
CA ALA A 113 -1.16 2.31 21.83
C ALA A 113 -1.84 2.17 23.19
N THR A 114 -1.06 1.81 24.23
CA THR A 114 -1.52 1.87 25.61
C THR A 114 -0.72 2.94 26.32
N GLY A 115 -1.41 3.99 26.77
CA GLY A 115 -0.79 5.09 27.48
C GLY A 115 -0.21 4.68 28.84
N ALA A 116 0.68 5.50 29.39
CA ALA A 116 1.23 5.29 30.73
C ALA A 116 0.13 5.27 31.82
N ASP A 117 -1.02 5.86 31.52
CA ASP A 117 -2.23 5.83 32.36
C ASP A 117 -3.07 4.54 32.20
N GLY A 118 -2.58 3.57 31.42
CA GLY A 118 -3.27 2.31 31.10
C GLY A 118 -4.42 2.43 30.11
N ARG A 119 -4.68 3.63 29.55
CA ARG A 119 -5.76 3.86 28.60
C ARG A 119 -5.33 3.49 27.20
N ALA A 120 -6.20 2.76 26.50
CA ALA A 120 -6.02 2.50 25.08
C ALA A 120 -6.26 3.78 24.27
N ARG A 121 -5.37 4.04 23.33
CA ARG A 121 -5.45 5.15 22.35
C ARG A 121 -5.41 4.57 20.95
N LYS A 122 -6.25 5.06 20.09
CA LYS A 122 -6.28 4.64 18.68
C LYS A 122 -6.18 5.86 17.77
N THR A 123 -5.38 5.75 16.72
CA THR A 123 -5.24 6.74 15.67
C THR A 123 -5.51 6.05 14.35
N MET A 124 -6.51 6.50 13.62
CA MET A 124 -6.75 6.04 12.24
C MET A 124 -5.81 6.78 11.30
N PHE A 125 -5.31 6.09 10.30
CA PHE A 125 -4.45 6.72 9.31
C PHE A 125 -4.83 6.34 7.87
N THR A 126 -4.39 7.17 6.96
CA THR A 126 -4.44 6.96 5.52
C THR A 126 -3.12 7.39 4.92
N ASP A 127 -2.37 6.43 4.40
CA ASP A 127 -1.10 6.66 3.75
C ASP A 127 -1.18 6.33 2.27
N VAL A 128 -0.59 7.19 1.45
CA VAL A 128 -0.52 7.02 0.00
C VAL A 128 0.93 6.79 -0.40
N PHE A 129 1.13 5.75 -1.20
CA PHE A 129 2.44 5.35 -1.70
C PHE A 129 2.52 5.45 -3.21
N ALA A 130 3.70 5.78 -3.72
CA ALA A 130 4.05 5.69 -5.13
C ALA A 130 5.21 4.71 -5.34
N TYR A 131 5.10 3.89 -6.39
CA TYR A 131 6.17 3.00 -6.83
C TYR A 131 7.01 3.70 -7.88
N ARG A 132 8.22 4.11 -7.50
CA ARG A 132 9.16 4.86 -8.35
C ARG A 132 10.56 4.26 -8.22
N GLY A 133 11.27 4.12 -9.33
CA GLY A 133 12.66 3.60 -9.30
C GLY A 133 12.83 2.25 -8.63
N GLY A 134 11.83 1.34 -8.76
CA GLY A 134 11.88 -0.01 -8.21
C GLY A 134 11.49 -0.12 -6.73
N LYS A 135 11.02 0.94 -6.07
CA LYS A 135 10.63 0.95 -4.65
C LYS A 135 9.33 1.70 -4.37
N TRP A 136 8.65 1.29 -3.32
CA TRP A 136 7.53 2.05 -2.75
C TRP A 136 8.07 3.13 -1.81
N GLN A 137 7.53 4.34 -1.92
CA GLN A 137 7.77 5.45 -0.99
C GLN A 137 6.46 6.15 -0.68
N ALA A 138 6.30 6.60 0.57
CA ALA A 138 5.15 7.39 0.98
C ALA A 138 5.20 8.78 0.33
N VAL A 139 4.09 9.20 -0.28
CA VAL A 139 3.91 10.52 -0.89
C VAL A 139 2.92 11.38 -0.12
N ASN A 140 2.06 10.77 0.68
CA ASN A 140 1.13 11.48 1.55
C ASN A 140 0.81 10.64 2.78
N ALA A 141 0.60 11.29 3.92
CA ALA A 141 0.08 10.70 5.14
C ALA A 141 -0.96 11.61 5.78
N GLN A 142 -1.97 11.01 6.40
CA GLN A 142 -2.94 11.71 7.23
C GLN A 142 -3.33 10.85 8.42
N GLU A 143 -3.34 11.46 9.60
CA GLU A 143 -3.76 10.83 10.84
C GLU A 143 -4.99 11.52 11.43
N LEU A 144 -5.91 10.72 11.93
CA LEU A 144 -7.07 11.17 12.68
C LEU A 144 -7.03 10.54 14.08
N PRO A 145 -6.84 11.34 15.15
CA PRO A 145 -6.97 10.81 16.51
C PRO A 145 -8.33 10.15 16.66
N GLY A 146 -8.34 8.89 17.07
CA GLY A 146 -9.58 8.21 17.42
C GLY A 146 -10.20 8.90 18.65
N SER A 147 -11.46 9.27 18.57
CA SER A 147 -12.24 9.59 19.77
C SER A 147 -12.21 8.34 20.65
N GLY A 148 -11.69 8.45 21.86
CA GLY A 148 -11.66 7.35 22.81
C GLY A 148 -13.07 6.78 22.96
N SER A 149 -13.18 5.45 22.83
CA SER A 149 -14.38 4.62 23.02
C SER A 149 -15.65 5.16 22.36
N LEU A 150 -16.03 4.57 21.21
CA LEU A 150 -17.44 4.44 20.89
C LEU A 150 -18.06 3.40 21.80
#